data_19f0ffae48b4b7a006507fa9f366a463
#
_entry.id   19f0ffae48b4b7a006507fa9f366a463
#
_cell.length_a   1.000
_cell.length_b   1.000
_cell.length_c   1.000
_cell.angle_alpha   90.00
_cell.angle_beta   90.00
_cell.angle_gamma   90.00
#
_symmetry.space_group_name_H-M   'P 1'
#
loop_
_entity.id
_entity.type
_entity.pdbx_description
1 polymer ?
#
loop_
_entity_poly.entity_id
_entity_poly.type
_entity_poly.pdbx_seq_one_letter_code
_entity_poly.pdbx_strand_id
1 'polypeptide(L)' 'MRDRIIEAMKDAESKAWEALAGSKFIMFGYHASRWVNYRQLLNEPMPNPFHPLVDIAQKEANKRL' A
#
# COMPACT_ATOMS: atom_id res chain seq x y z
N MET A 1 -13.73 -14.61 -9.25
CA MET A 1 -13.67 -13.16 -8.98
C MET A 1 -12.75 -12.82 -7.81
N ARG A 2 -12.94 -13.50 -6.66
CA ARG A 2 -12.11 -13.26 -5.48
C ARG A 2 -10.62 -13.50 -5.75
N ASP A 3 -10.30 -14.61 -6.43
CA ASP A 3 -8.90 -14.96 -6.70
C ASP A 3 -8.20 -13.92 -7.58
N ARG A 4 -8.93 -13.35 -8.53
CA ARG A 4 -8.38 -12.30 -9.39
C ARG A 4 -8.10 -11.02 -8.62
N ILE A 5 -8.96 -10.70 -7.66
CA ILE A 5 -8.75 -9.53 -6.81
C ILE A 5 -7.51 -9.74 -5.94
N ILE A 6 -7.37 -10.92 -5.35
CA ILE A 6 -6.20 -11.24 -4.52
C ILE A 6 -4.91 -11.18 -5.33
N GLU A 7 -4.92 -11.71 -6.56
CA GLU A 7 -3.74 -11.63 -7.42
C GLU A 7 -3.40 -10.20 -7.77
N ALA A 8 -4.42 -9.37 -8.05
CA ALA A 8 -4.21 -7.96 -8.34
C ALA A 8 -3.65 -7.24 -7.12
N MET A 9 -4.09 -7.60 -5.90
CA MET A 9 -3.54 -7.04 -4.67
C MET A 9 -2.07 -7.39 -4.51
N LYS A 10 -1.70 -8.64 -4.76
CA LYS A 10 -0.31 -9.08 -4.66
C LYS A 10 0.57 -8.34 -5.67
N ASP A 11 0.08 -8.16 -6.88
CA ASP A 11 0.79 -7.43 -7.91
C ASP A 11 0.98 -5.96 -7.50
N ALA A 12 -0.07 -5.33 -7.00
CA ALA A 12 0.00 -3.94 -6.56
C ALA A 12 0.98 -3.78 -5.41
N GLU A 13 0.96 -4.70 -4.44
CA GLU A 13 1.90 -4.64 -3.33
C GLU A 13 3.35 -4.77 -3.80
N SER A 14 3.62 -5.74 -4.67
CA SER A 14 4.96 -5.96 -5.19
C SER A 14 5.49 -4.72 -5.93
N LYS A 15 4.65 -4.15 -6.78
CA LYS A 15 5.03 -2.96 -7.54
C LYS A 15 5.21 -1.74 -6.65
N ALA A 16 4.41 -1.64 -5.59
CA ALA A 16 4.57 -0.56 -4.62
C ALA A 16 5.93 -0.64 -3.93
N TRP A 17 6.31 -1.83 -3.45
CA TRP A 17 7.60 -2.00 -2.79
C TRP A 17 8.76 -1.73 -3.75
N GLU A 18 8.66 -2.18 -5.00
CA GLU A 18 9.67 -1.90 -6.01
C GLU A 18 9.83 -0.39 -6.24
N ALA A 19 8.71 0.31 -6.37
CA ALA A 19 8.74 1.75 -6.59
C ALA A 19 9.34 2.48 -5.41
N LEU A 20 8.99 2.08 -4.18
CA LEU A 20 9.53 2.70 -2.98
C LEU A 20 11.04 2.47 -2.88
N ALA A 21 11.50 1.25 -3.18
CA ALA A 21 12.92 0.92 -3.15
C ALA A 21 13.70 1.75 -4.16
N GLY A 22 13.09 2.12 -5.27
CA GLY A 22 13.70 2.99 -6.28
C GLY A 22 13.43 4.48 -6.07
N SER A 23 12.89 4.86 -4.93
CA SER A 23 12.55 6.25 -4.60
C SER A 23 11.52 6.87 -5.54
N LYS A 24 10.70 6.04 -6.15
CA LYS A 24 9.63 6.49 -7.05
C LYS A 24 8.35 6.67 -6.27
N PHE A 25 8.26 7.79 -5.55
CA PHE A 25 7.21 7.98 -4.56
C PHE A 25 5.81 8.12 -5.16
N ILE A 26 5.69 8.75 -6.31
CA ILE A 26 4.38 8.88 -6.98
C ILE A 26 3.88 7.50 -7.42
N MET A 27 4.76 6.69 -8.01
CA MET A 27 4.42 5.34 -8.42
C MET A 27 4.10 4.44 -7.22
N PHE A 28 4.86 4.60 -6.13
CA PHE A 28 4.56 3.89 -4.89
C PHE A 28 3.14 4.22 -4.42
N GLY A 29 2.79 5.50 -4.35
CA GLY A 29 1.46 5.92 -3.91
C GLY A 29 0.36 5.38 -4.81
N TYR A 30 0.58 5.38 -6.11
CA TYR A 30 -0.38 4.83 -7.07
C TYR A 30 -0.65 3.34 -6.80
N HIS A 31 0.41 2.55 -6.67
CA HIS A 31 0.25 1.10 -6.46
C HIS A 31 -0.30 0.78 -5.06
N ALA A 32 0.12 1.53 -4.05
CA ALA A 32 -0.42 1.36 -2.70
C ALA A 32 -1.92 1.66 -2.68
N SER A 33 -2.36 2.69 -3.39
CA SER A 33 -3.77 3.03 -3.51
C SER A 33 -4.56 1.94 -4.23
N ARG A 34 -3.96 1.34 -5.27
CA ARG A 34 -4.58 0.21 -5.95
C ARG A 34 -4.84 -0.94 -4.97
N TRP A 35 -3.86 -1.24 -4.12
CA TRP A 35 -4.02 -2.29 -3.12
C TRP A 35 -5.21 -2.02 -2.21
N VAL A 36 -5.32 -0.78 -1.71
CA VAL A 36 -6.43 -0.40 -0.83
C VAL A 36 -7.77 -0.54 -1.55
N ASN A 37 -7.84 -0.11 -2.81
CA ASN A 37 -9.08 -0.21 -3.59
C ASN A 37 -9.49 -1.66 -3.79
N TYR A 38 -8.55 -2.54 -4.11
CA TYR A 38 -8.86 -3.97 -4.27
C TYR A 38 -9.32 -4.59 -2.94
N ARG A 39 -8.69 -4.18 -1.83
CA ARG A 39 -9.11 -4.66 -0.51
C ARG A 39 -10.56 -4.28 -0.22
N GLN A 40 -10.95 -3.05 -0.56
CA GLN A 40 -12.31 -2.59 -0.38
C GLN A 40 -13.30 -3.41 -1.22
N LEU A 41 -12.93 -3.72 -2.46
CA LEU A 41 -13.75 -4.56 -3.34
C LEU A 41 -13.91 -5.96 -2.77
N LEU A 42 -12.85 -6.51 -2.18
CA LEU A 42 -12.87 -7.84 -1.58
C LEU A 42 -13.77 -7.87 -0.34
N ASN A 43 -13.87 -6.76 0.37
CA ASN A 43 -14.70 -6.62 1.57
C ASN A 43 -14.34 -7.64 2.66
N GLU A 44 -13.04 -7.95 2.78
CA GLU A 44 -12.53 -8.82 3.85
C GLU A 44 -11.50 -8.04 4.66
N PRO A 45 -11.46 -8.21 6.00
CA PRO A 45 -10.45 -7.54 6.79
C PRO A 45 -9.07 -8.11 6.49
N MET A 46 -8.17 -7.24 6.04
CA MET A 46 -6.78 -7.62 5.78
C MET A 46 -5.89 -6.49 6.26
N PRO A 47 -4.81 -6.79 6.99
CA PRO A 47 -3.90 -5.73 7.42
C PRO A 47 -3.22 -5.09 6.22
N ASN A 48 -3.11 -3.76 6.27
CA ASN A 48 -2.44 -3.01 5.22
C ASN A 48 -0.93 -3.22 5.34
N PRO A 49 -0.25 -3.76 4.32
CA PRO A 49 1.19 -4.01 4.41
C PRO A 49 2.01 -2.74 4.50
N PHE A 50 1.43 -1.60 4.16
CA PHE A 50 2.13 -0.31 4.21
C PHE A 50 1.91 0.44 5.52
N HIS A 51 1.13 -0.11 6.44
CA HIS A 51 0.82 0.53 7.72
C HIS A 51 2.06 0.91 8.53
N PRO A 52 3.13 0.10 8.58
CA PRO A 52 4.34 0.51 9.31
C PRO A 52 4.93 1.82 8.79
N LEU A 53 4.76 2.13 7.52
CA LEU A 53 5.22 3.40 6.95
C LEU A 53 4.39 4.57 7.48
N VAL A 54 3.11 4.35 7.70
CA VAL A 54 2.24 5.36 8.30
C VAL A 54 2.71 5.68 9.71
N ASP A 55 3.07 4.66 10.50
CA ASP A 55 3.58 4.86 11.85
C ASP A 55 4.86 5.69 11.84
N ILE A 56 5.77 5.40 10.93
CA ILE A 56 7.00 6.17 10.78
C ILE A 56 6.69 7.61 10.42
N ALA A 57 5.78 7.81 9.46
CA ALA A 57 5.40 9.15 9.02
C ALA A 57 4.77 9.96 10.15
N GLN A 58 3.92 9.34 10.96
CA GLN A 58 3.29 10.00 12.09
C GLN A 58 4.32 10.44 13.14
N LYS A 59 5.29 9.58 13.43
CA LYS A 59 6.37 9.93 14.36
C LYS A 59 7.20 11.10 13.85
N GLU A 60 7.54 11.09 12.57
CA GLU A 60 8.30 12.19 11.97
C GLU A 60 7.52 13.49 11.95
N ALA A 61 6.23 13.43 11.63
CA ALA A 61 5.38 14.60 11.63
C ALA A 61 5.26 15.21 13.05
N ASN A 62 5.12 14.35 14.07
CA ASN A 62 5.02 14.81 15.46
C ASN A 62 6.30 15.50 15.93
N LYS A 63 7.45 15.06 15.46
CA LYS A 63 8.73 15.71 15.83
C LYS A 63 8.82 17.14 15.29
N ARG A 64 8.09 17.46 14.23
CA ARG A 64 8.15 18.77 13.57
C ARG A 64 7.10 19.75 14.11
N LEU A 65 6.19 19.24 14.91
CA LEU A 65 5.18 20.07 15.55
C LEU A 65 5.69 20.61 16.87
#